data_0359abf38f38ef22febc960601a56454
#
_entry.id   0359abf38f38ef22febc960601a56454
#
_cell.length_a   1.000
_cell.length_b   1.000
_cell.length_c   1.000
_cell.angle_alpha   90.00
_cell.angle_beta   90.00
_cell.angle_gamma   90.00
#
_symmetry.space_group_name_H-M   'P 1'
#
loop_
_entity.id
_entity.type
_entity.pdbx_description
1 polymer ?
#
loop_
_entity_poly.entity_id
_entity_poly.type
_entity_poly.pdbx_seq_one_letter_code
_entity_poly.pdbx_strand_id
1 'polypeptide(L)'
;MENLIEYYCSLNVKKFSKMLDNTTQCYKFFWLDSIMQLVARGEETPTFLEIFAGMIADAWYAVSEYHLRLGPKNKDGSSSDILERAVNKLVQTVDIKNDEARDIIIEKTKSNRQCVKKEMMDLAKNVPYRILSPFIEEIKGNDPLWDKRKHLITYFDMVDKKECLPYKIEEGTGLNKKIIINNSWRNFFIDNMVTIRGWIKMKKLKYLQDRNPGVPGIIYKLEPEKDKKRRLEKARKLWDCVMEINGGEFSDIYSNAPLNGEYDIDHFIPWSYVANDELWNLVPVKGNLNSAKNNRLPQWENYYGGF
;
A
#
# COMPACT_ATOMS: atom_id res chain seq x y z
N MET A 1 3.30 -23.31 -18.07
CA MET A 1 2.60 -24.31 -17.22
C MET A 1 3.52 -25.47 -16.81
N GLU A 2 4.41 -25.94 -17.70
CA GLU A 2 5.38 -27.01 -17.40
C GLU A 2 6.33 -26.66 -16.24
N ASN A 3 6.90 -25.47 -16.21
CA ASN A 3 7.79 -25.03 -15.12
C ASN A 3 7.12 -25.02 -13.74
N LEU A 4 5.81 -24.70 -13.68
CA LEU A 4 5.06 -24.70 -12.43
C LEU A 4 4.89 -26.13 -11.86
N ILE A 5 4.78 -27.15 -12.72
CA ILE A 5 4.66 -28.55 -12.31
C ILE A 5 5.98 -29.04 -11.72
N GLU A 6 7.11 -28.68 -12.32
CA GLU A 6 8.43 -29.06 -11.82
C GLU A 6 8.67 -28.52 -10.39
N TYR A 7 8.42 -27.22 -10.15
CA TYR A 7 8.53 -26.64 -8.82
C TYR A 7 7.50 -27.19 -7.83
N TYR A 8 6.30 -27.50 -8.29
CA TYR A 8 5.27 -28.09 -7.42
C TYR A 8 5.68 -29.45 -6.85
N CYS A 9 6.44 -30.26 -7.58
CA CYS A 9 6.95 -31.52 -7.10
C CYS A 9 8.11 -31.38 -6.09
N SER A 10 8.91 -30.30 -6.19
CA SER A 10 10.09 -30.07 -5.35
C SER A 10 9.82 -29.12 -4.16
N LEU A 11 8.86 -28.19 -4.30
CA LEU A 11 8.53 -27.14 -3.32
C LEU A 11 7.07 -27.24 -2.88
N ASN A 12 6.80 -26.89 -1.62
CA ASN A 12 5.42 -26.87 -1.11
C ASN A 12 4.69 -25.56 -1.51
N VAL A 13 4.41 -25.42 -2.81
CA VAL A 13 3.71 -24.25 -3.37
C VAL A 13 2.31 -24.11 -2.77
N LYS A 14 1.66 -25.21 -2.36
CA LYS A 14 0.35 -25.16 -1.69
C LYS A 14 0.44 -24.46 -0.33
N LYS A 15 1.48 -24.68 0.46
CA LYS A 15 1.70 -23.95 1.72
C LYS A 15 2.08 -22.49 1.44
N PHE A 16 2.89 -22.23 0.42
CA PHE A 16 3.23 -20.90 -0.01
C PHE A 16 1.99 -20.08 -0.39
N SER A 17 1.07 -20.64 -1.18
CA SER A 17 -0.16 -19.94 -1.58
C SER A 17 -1.08 -19.56 -0.41
N LYS A 18 -0.92 -20.21 0.76
CA LYS A 18 -1.66 -19.90 1.99
C LYS A 18 -1.01 -18.82 2.85
N MET A 19 0.21 -18.36 2.53
CA MET A 19 0.94 -17.39 3.35
C MET A 19 0.19 -16.06 3.52
N LEU A 20 -0.62 -15.67 2.55
CA LEU A 20 -1.41 -14.44 2.55
C LEU A 20 -2.89 -14.65 2.90
N ASP A 21 -3.28 -15.84 3.32
CA ASP A 21 -4.63 -16.10 3.82
C ASP A 21 -4.76 -15.64 5.29
N ASN A 22 -5.98 -15.30 5.71
CA ASN A 22 -6.32 -14.94 7.09
C ASN A 22 -5.40 -13.84 7.68
N THR A 23 -5.20 -12.76 6.94
CA THR A 23 -4.38 -11.63 7.36
C THR A 23 -5.19 -10.65 8.20
N THR A 24 -4.81 -10.45 9.46
CA THR A 24 -5.38 -9.43 10.34
C THR A 24 -4.79 -8.04 10.10
N GLN A 25 -3.56 -8.00 9.59
CA GLN A 25 -2.78 -6.78 9.30
C GLN A 25 -2.16 -6.88 7.89
N CYS A 26 -1.89 -5.74 7.28
CA CYS A 26 -1.37 -5.65 5.91
C CYS A 26 0.07 -6.17 5.74
N TYR A 27 0.83 -6.35 6.81
CA TYR A 27 2.29 -6.51 6.78
C TYR A 27 2.78 -7.66 5.92
N LYS A 28 2.04 -8.79 5.87
CA LYS A 28 2.44 -9.94 5.06
C LYS A 28 2.50 -9.62 3.57
N PHE A 29 1.57 -8.79 3.07
CA PHE A 29 1.55 -8.38 1.67
C PHE A 29 2.76 -7.54 1.32
N PHE A 30 3.04 -6.52 2.14
CA PHE A 30 4.18 -5.62 1.92
C PHE A 30 5.52 -6.34 2.12
N TRP A 31 5.62 -7.23 3.12
CA TRP A 31 6.82 -8.02 3.37
C TRP A 31 7.16 -8.91 2.16
N LEU A 32 6.20 -9.69 1.68
CA LEU A 32 6.43 -10.59 0.55
C LEU A 32 6.70 -9.84 -0.75
N ASP A 33 5.96 -8.76 -1.03
CA ASP A 33 6.19 -7.93 -2.23
C ASP A 33 7.58 -7.28 -2.21
N SER A 34 8.03 -6.78 -1.04
CA SER A 34 9.39 -6.24 -0.89
C SER A 34 10.48 -7.29 -1.14
N ILE A 35 10.30 -8.52 -0.62
CA ILE A 35 11.22 -9.63 -0.92
C ILE A 35 11.22 -9.94 -2.42
N MET A 36 10.06 -10.05 -3.07
CA MET A 36 9.96 -10.31 -4.51
C MET A 36 10.70 -9.25 -5.33
N GLN A 37 10.62 -7.98 -4.93
CA GLN A 37 11.33 -6.90 -5.63
C GLN A 37 12.84 -6.95 -5.41
N LEU A 38 13.31 -7.36 -4.22
CA LEU A 38 14.73 -7.56 -3.94
C LEU A 38 15.29 -8.77 -4.73
N VAL A 39 14.54 -9.87 -4.79
CA VAL A 39 14.88 -11.03 -5.64
C VAL A 39 14.99 -10.64 -7.12
N ALA A 40 14.06 -9.82 -7.62
CA ALA A 40 14.10 -9.32 -8.99
C ALA A 40 15.35 -8.47 -9.30
N ARG A 41 15.97 -7.88 -8.27
CA ARG A 41 17.25 -7.13 -8.38
C ARG A 41 18.48 -8.00 -8.14
N GLY A 42 18.30 -9.30 -7.91
CA GLY A 42 19.38 -10.25 -7.69
C GLY A 42 19.83 -10.41 -6.23
N GLU A 43 19.13 -9.79 -5.28
CA GLU A 43 19.45 -9.92 -3.85
C GLU A 43 19.09 -11.30 -3.33
N GLU A 44 20.06 -11.99 -2.71
CA GLU A 44 19.91 -13.33 -2.17
C GLU A 44 19.79 -13.34 -0.64
N THR A 45 20.40 -12.35 0.02
CA THR A 45 20.48 -12.23 1.47
C THR A 45 20.10 -10.86 1.99
N PRO A 46 18.88 -10.34 1.66
CA PRO A 46 18.49 -9.01 2.05
C PRO A 46 18.37 -8.87 3.57
N THR A 47 18.74 -7.70 4.06
CA THR A 47 18.61 -7.31 5.47
C THR A 47 17.16 -6.94 5.80
N PHE A 48 16.80 -7.02 7.07
CA PHE A 48 15.51 -6.51 7.56
C PHE A 48 15.35 -5.01 7.26
N LEU A 49 16.43 -4.23 7.33
CA LEU A 49 16.39 -2.81 6.98
C LEU A 49 15.97 -2.60 5.52
N GLU A 50 16.54 -3.35 4.58
CA GLU A 50 16.21 -3.25 3.16
C GLU A 50 14.76 -3.65 2.89
N ILE A 51 14.30 -4.74 3.50
CA ILE A 51 12.93 -5.21 3.33
C ILE A 51 11.93 -4.20 3.93
N PHE A 52 12.16 -3.70 5.16
CA PHE A 52 11.26 -2.72 5.77
C PHE A 52 11.28 -1.36 5.07
N ALA A 53 12.44 -0.91 4.57
CA ALA A 53 12.50 0.29 3.75
C ALA A 53 11.69 0.12 2.46
N GLY A 54 11.75 -1.07 1.83
CA GLY A 54 10.89 -1.44 0.71
C GLY A 54 9.40 -1.42 1.07
N MET A 55 9.02 -2.00 2.21
CA MET A 55 7.63 -1.98 2.70
C MET A 55 7.10 -0.55 2.90
N ILE A 56 7.91 0.34 3.48
CA ILE A 56 7.56 1.75 3.67
C ILE A 56 7.38 2.43 2.32
N ALA A 57 8.29 2.22 1.38
CA ALA A 57 8.20 2.81 0.04
C ALA A 57 6.96 2.31 -0.73
N ASP A 58 6.61 1.02 -0.60
CA ASP A 58 5.42 0.43 -1.23
C ASP A 58 4.10 0.89 -0.59
N ALA A 59 4.13 1.38 0.65
CA ALA A 59 2.99 1.96 1.35
C ALA A 59 2.90 3.48 1.22
N TRP A 60 3.99 4.13 0.77
CA TRP A 60 4.18 5.58 0.82
C TRP A 60 3.03 6.34 0.17
N TYR A 61 2.80 6.13 -1.12
CA TYR A 61 1.82 6.88 -1.90
C TYR A 61 0.40 6.72 -1.37
N ALA A 62 0.02 5.50 -1.01
CA ALA A 62 -1.30 5.20 -0.48
C ALA A 62 -1.58 5.92 0.87
N VAL A 63 -0.56 6.08 1.70
CA VAL A 63 -0.69 6.70 3.03
C VAL A 63 -0.47 8.19 2.97
N SER A 64 0.60 8.67 2.31
CA SER A 64 0.97 10.09 2.30
C SER A 64 0.03 10.95 1.45
N GLU A 65 -0.45 10.42 0.31
CA GLU A 65 -1.31 11.17 -0.62
C GLU A 65 -2.79 10.95 -0.32
N TYR A 66 -3.21 9.67 -0.11
CA TYR A 66 -4.63 9.33 0.03
C TYR A 66 -5.06 9.03 1.46
N HIS A 67 -4.15 9.08 2.41
CA HIS A 67 -4.43 8.78 3.82
C HIS A 67 -5.15 7.43 4.02
N LEU A 68 -4.84 6.44 3.15
CA LEU A 68 -5.44 5.12 3.24
C LEU A 68 -5.03 4.43 4.53
N ARG A 69 -5.97 3.77 5.14
CA ARG A 69 -5.75 2.93 6.31
C ARG A 69 -5.15 1.61 5.89
N LEU A 70 -4.08 1.24 6.54
CA LEU A 70 -3.43 -0.05 6.33
C LEU A 70 -3.87 -1.11 7.35
N GLY A 71 -4.50 -0.72 8.44
CA GLY A 71 -4.95 -1.62 9.49
C GLY A 71 -6.33 -1.30 10.07
N PRO A 72 -6.78 -2.06 11.08
CA PRO A 72 -8.03 -1.78 11.76
C PRO A 72 -7.97 -0.45 12.53
N LYS A 73 -9.15 0.15 12.73
CA LYS A 73 -9.30 1.32 13.60
C LYS A 73 -9.19 0.92 15.07
N ASN A 74 -8.56 1.77 15.85
CA ASN A 74 -8.72 1.78 17.30
C ASN A 74 -10.13 2.27 17.67
N LYS A 75 -10.51 2.12 18.95
CA LYS A 75 -11.81 2.60 19.47
C LYS A 75 -11.98 4.12 19.32
N ASP A 76 -10.89 4.87 19.36
CA ASP A 76 -10.84 6.34 19.17
C ASP A 76 -10.79 6.76 17.70
N GLY A 77 -10.87 5.80 16.78
CA GLY A 77 -10.80 6.06 15.33
C GLY A 77 -9.39 6.21 14.77
N SER A 78 -8.36 6.27 15.60
CA SER A 78 -6.95 6.34 15.18
C SER A 78 -6.47 5.04 14.52
N SER A 79 -5.37 5.10 13.77
CA SER A 79 -4.74 3.90 13.22
C SER A 79 -3.82 3.23 14.25
N SER A 80 -4.00 1.92 14.42
CA SER A 80 -3.06 1.09 15.19
C SER A 80 -1.94 0.51 14.33
N ASP A 81 -2.00 0.68 13.02
CA ASP A 81 -1.06 0.06 12.09
C ASP A 81 0.35 0.62 12.20
N ILE A 82 1.33 -0.28 12.31
CA ILE A 82 2.74 0.09 12.55
C ILE A 82 3.37 0.66 11.27
N LEU A 83 3.03 0.10 10.10
CA LEU A 83 3.57 0.55 8.81
C LEU A 83 3.02 1.94 8.46
N GLU A 84 1.73 2.17 8.68
CA GLU A 84 1.09 3.47 8.50
C GLU A 84 1.73 4.53 9.40
N ARG A 85 2.00 4.20 10.68
CA ARG A 85 2.72 5.11 11.59
C ARG A 85 4.15 5.41 11.14
N ALA A 86 4.86 4.42 10.57
CA ALA A 86 6.21 4.63 10.05
C ALA A 86 6.20 5.61 8.88
N VAL A 87 5.27 5.46 7.93
CA VAL A 87 5.10 6.41 6.82
C VAL A 87 4.78 7.81 7.35
N ASN A 88 3.77 7.96 8.22
CA ASN A 88 3.35 9.25 8.75
C ASN A 88 4.49 9.98 9.53
N LYS A 89 5.34 9.24 10.25
CA LYS A 89 6.52 9.84 10.89
C LYS A 89 7.52 10.38 9.89
N LEU A 90 7.80 9.65 8.82
CA LEU A 90 8.73 10.13 7.78
C LEU A 90 8.14 11.32 7.02
N VAL A 91 6.84 11.33 6.73
CA VAL A 91 6.14 12.49 6.14
C VAL A 91 6.34 13.75 6.98
N GLN A 92 6.32 13.62 8.30
CA GLN A 92 6.48 14.76 9.22
C GLN A 92 7.94 15.19 9.43
N THR A 93 8.91 14.32 9.19
CA THR A 93 10.30 14.54 9.60
C THR A 93 11.29 14.64 8.46
N VAL A 94 10.93 14.17 7.27
CA VAL A 94 11.81 14.08 6.11
C VAL A 94 11.12 14.68 4.90
N ASP A 95 11.80 15.52 4.16
CA ASP A 95 11.29 16.08 2.89
C ASP A 95 11.28 15.01 1.80
N ILE A 96 10.14 14.35 1.65
CA ILE A 96 9.84 13.35 0.61
C ILE A 96 8.50 13.72 -0.02
N LYS A 97 8.45 13.84 -1.34
CA LYS A 97 7.20 14.08 -2.06
C LYS A 97 6.27 12.88 -1.95
N ASN A 98 4.95 13.12 -2.00
CA ASN A 98 3.97 12.02 -1.94
C ASN A 98 4.11 11.06 -3.12
N ASP A 99 4.41 11.58 -4.31
CA ASP A 99 4.61 10.82 -5.56
C ASP A 99 6.08 10.52 -5.88
N GLU A 100 6.97 10.60 -4.87
CA GLU A 100 8.39 10.38 -5.02
C GLU A 100 8.70 8.96 -5.56
N ALA A 101 9.78 8.85 -6.31
CA ALA A 101 10.23 7.56 -6.83
C ALA A 101 10.58 6.58 -5.69
N ARG A 102 10.14 5.33 -5.83
CA ARG A 102 10.29 4.27 -4.82
C ARG A 102 11.74 4.15 -4.30
N ASP A 103 12.72 4.19 -5.18
CA ASP A 103 14.13 4.01 -4.80
C ASP A 103 14.65 5.20 -3.97
N ILE A 104 14.19 6.42 -4.25
CA ILE A 104 14.50 7.61 -3.45
C ILE A 104 13.87 7.49 -2.06
N ILE A 105 12.62 7.01 -1.97
CA ILE A 105 11.96 6.78 -0.68
C ILE A 105 12.74 5.74 0.15
N ILE A 106 13.21 4.65 -0.47
CA ILE A 106 14.02 3.62 0.19
C ILE A 106 15.30 4.23 0.74
N GLU A 107 16.05 4.99 -0.06
CA GLU A 107 17.31 5.59 0.38
C GLU A 107 17.11 6.65 1.47
N LYS A 108 16.10 7.50 1.34
CA LYS A 108 15.74 8.47 2.40
C LYS A 108 15.31 7.77 3.68
N THR A 109 14.57 6.66 3.59
CA THR A 109 14.18 5.84 4.74
C THR A 109 15.39 5.22 5.43
N LYS A 110 16.33 4.64 4.68
CA LYS A 110 17.58 4.07 5.23
C LYS A 110 18.43 5.13 5.92
N SER A 111 18.59 6.29 5.28
CA SER A 111 19.37 7.42 5.82
C SER A 111 18.75 7.98 7.11
N ASN A 112 17.42 7.99 7.20
CA ASN A 112 16.66 8.48 8.35
C ASN A 112 16.10 7.36 9.24
N ARG A 113 16.69 6.15 9.19
CA ARG A 113 16.18 4.95 9.89
C ARG A 113 15.94 5.14 11.39
N GLN A 114 16.62 6.08 12.04
CA GLN A 114 16.42 6.35 13.48
C GLN A 114 15.01 6.87 13.77
N CYS A 115 14.42 7.64 12.86
CA CYS A 115 13.05 8.16 13.01
C CYS A 115 12.01 7.05 13.11
N VAL A 116 12.22 5.96 12.40
CA VAL A 116 11.26 4.82 12.28
C VAL A 116 11.80 3.51 12.85
N LYS A 117 12.91 3.57 13.59
CA LYS A 117 13.57 2.39 14.17
C LYS A 117 12.63 1.57 15.05
N LYS A 118 11.81 2.23 15.87
CA LYS A 118 10.86 1.56 16.76
C LYS A 118 9.84 0.75 15.96
N GLU A 119 9.23 1.36 14.94
CA GLU A 119 8.24 0.74 14.08
C GLU A 119 8.83 -0.46 13.33
N MET A 120 10.02 -0.31 12.72
CA MET A 120 10.71 -1.40 12.05
C MET A 120 11.05 -2.55 13.01
N MET A 121 11.50 -2.25 14.24
CA MET A 121 11.80 -3.26 15.25
C MET A 121 10.54 -3.97 15.74
N ASP A 122 9.40 -3.29 15.81
CA ASP A 122 8.13 -3.91 16.19
C ASP A 122 7.61 -4.85 15.07
N LEU A 123 7.77 -4.47 13.80
CA LEU A 123 7.50 -5.35 12.65
C LEU A 123 8.42 -6.58 12.65
N ALA A 124 9.71 -6.39 12.96
CA ALA A 124 10.72 -7.45 12.99
C ALA A 124 10.46 -8.55 14.02
N LYS A 125 9.67 -8.27 15.05
CA LYS A 125 9.30 -9.26 16.08
C LYS A 125 8.38 -10.35 15.55
N ASN A 126 7.52 -10.03 14.58
CA ASN A 126 6.41 -10.88 14.20
C ASN A 126 6.39 -11.22 12.70
N VAL A 127 6.47 -10.22 11.82
CA VAL A 127 6.17 -10.36 10.39
C VAL A 127 7.03 -11.43 9.70
N PRO A 128 8.37 -11.42 9.87
CA PRO A 128 9.25 -12.38 9.18
C PRO A 128 8.97 -13.84 9.54
N TYR A 129 8.46 -14.06 10.75
CA TYR A 129 8.18 -15.39 11.28
C TYR A 129 6.74 -15.84 10.98
N ARG A 130 5.77 -14.99 11.27
CA ARG A 130 4.34 -15.34 11.15
C ARG A 130 3.86 -15.57 9.72
N ILE A 131 4.53 -14.99 8.74
CA ILE A 131 4.19 -15.21 7.34
C ILE A 131 4.46 -16.67 6.92
N LEU A 132 5.45 -17.32 7.52
CA LEU A 132 5.79 -18.74 7.27
C LEU A 132 4.87 -19.74 8.01
N SER A 133 3.86 -19.25 8.76
CA SER A 133 2.99 -20.12 9.58
C SER A 133 2.31 -21.27 8.82
N PRO A 134 1.95 -21.20 7.53
CA PRO A 134 1.38 -22.35 6.82
C PRO A 134 2.32 -23.56 6.73
N PHE A 135 3.63 -23.33 6.82
CA PHE A 135 4.61 -24.40 6.76
C PHE A 135 4.71 -25.23 8.05
N ILE A 136 4.29 -24.65 9.18
CA ILE A 136 4.32 -25.32 10.49
C ILE A 136 2.95 -25.89 10.92
N GLU A 137 1.91 -25.75 10.09
CA GLU A 137 0.52 -26.07 10.45
C GLU A 137 0.36 -27.51 10.98
N GLU A 138 1.05 -28.47 10.37
CA GLU A 138 0.99 -29.87 10.75
C GLU A 138 1.84 -30.19 12.01
N ILE A 139 2.88 -29.40 12.29
CA ILE A 139 3.83 -29.66 13.36
C ILE A 139 3.41 -29.00 14.67
N LYS A 140 2.85 -27.80 14.60
CA LYS A 140 2.45 -27.03 15.77
C LYS A 140 1.31 -27.69 16.58
N GLY A 141 0.49 -28.53 15.94
CA GLY A 141 -0.66 -29.16 16.59
C GLY A 141 -1.55 -28.15 17.31
N ASN A 142 -1.90 -28.46 18.58
CA ASN A 142 -2.72 -27.62 19.45
C ASN A 142 -1.88 -26.74 20.42
N ASP A 143 -0.61 -26.44 20.12
CA ASP A 143 0.22 -25.59 20.97
C ASP A 143 -0.38 -24.16 21.08
N PRO A 144 -0.85 -23.73 22.27
CA PRO A 144 -1.43 -22.39 22.45
C PRO A 144 -0.39 -21.26 22.32
N LEU A 145 0.90 -21.59 22.39
CA LEU A 145 2.02 -20.64 22.31
C LEU A 145 2.72 -20.69 20.94
N TRP A 146 2.12 -21.36 19.96
CA TRP A 146 2.73 -21.59 18.65
C TRP A 146 3.21 -20.29 17.98
N ASP A 147 2.54 -19.16 18.23
CA ASP A 147 2.83 -17.85 17.62
C ASP A 147 3.91 -17.06 18.36
N LYS A 148 4.42 -17.58 19.50
CA LYS A 148 5.56 -16.98 20.19
C LYS A 148 6.85 -17.25 19.41
N ARG A 149 7.68 -16.21 19.29
CA ARG A 149 8.90 -16.26 18.48
C ARG A 149 9.78 -17.48 18.77
N LYS A 150 9.95 -17.86 20.04
CA LYS A 150 10.77 -19.02 20.42
C LYS A 150 10.20 -20.33 19.84
N HIS A 151 8.88 -20.53 19.94
CA HIS A 151 8.20 -21.69 19.38
C HIS A 151 8.27 -21.70 17.86
N LEU A 152 8.03 -20.56 17.20
CA LEU A 152 8.16 -20.44 15.75
C LEU A 152 9.53 -20.84 15.23
N ILE A 153 10.61 -20.37 15.86
CA ILE A 153 11.98 -20.75 15.48
C ILE A 153 12.18 -22.28 15.60
N THR A 154 11.77 -22.86 16.73
CA THR A 154 11.87 -24.32 16.93
C THR A 154 11.10 -25.10 15.87
N TYR A 155 9.88 -24.65 15.52
CA TYR A 155 9.08 -25.29 14.47
C TYR A 155 9.71 -25.14 13.08
N PHE A 156 10.30 -23.99 12.76
CA PHE A 156 10.99 -23.81 11.48
C PHE A 156 12.21 -24.69 11.36
N ASP A 157 12.98 -24.90 12.42
CA ASP A 157 14.11 -25.84 12.43
C ASP A 157 13.65 -27.29 12.21
N MET A 158 12.46 -27.64 12.72
CA MET A 158 11.86 -28.96 12.49
C MET A 158 11.38 -29.14 11.04
N VAL A 159 10.74 -28.10 10.48
CA VAL A 159 10.26 -28.09 9.09
C VAL A 159 11.43 -28.17 8.13
N ASP A 160 12.45 -27.37 8.35
CA ASP A 160 13.59 -27.27 7.45
C ASP A 160 14.39 -28.57 7.28
N LYS A 161 14.25 -29.50 8.22
CA LYS A 161 14.78 -30.87 8.11
C LYS A 161 13.96 -31.78 7.18
N LYS A 162 12.72 -31.41 6.88
CA LYS A 162 11.74 -32.19 6.12
C LYS A 162 11.40 -31.59 4.77
N GLU A 163 11.24 -30.30 4.73
CA GLU A 163 10.87 -29.55 3.52
C GLU A 163 11.56 -28.19 3.51
N CYS A 164 11.71 -27.64 2.32
CA CYS A 164 12.40 -26.39 2.10
C CYS A 164 11.49 -25.17 2.39
N LEU A 165 11.91 -24.32 3.31
CA LEU A 165 11.24 -23.04 3.53
C LEU A 165 11.61 -22.00 2.45
N PRO A 166 10.72 -21.05 2.13
CA PRO A 166 11.01 -19.96 1.19
C PRO A 166 12.27 -19.18 1.54
N TYR A 167 12.48 -18.94 2.81
CA TYR A 167 13.70 -18.33 3.35
C TYR A 167 13.95 -18.77 4.80
N LYS A 168 15.19 -18.61 5.22
CA LYS A 168 15.63 -18.72 6.61
C LYS A 168 16.01 -17.35 7.14
N ILE A 169 15.89 -17.18 8.46
CA ILE A 169 16.34 -15.96 9.12
C ILE A 169 17.68 -16.25 9.77
N GLU A 170 18.72 -15.55 9.29
CA GLU A 170 20.06 -15.67 9.84
C GLU A 170 20.15 -15.05 11.24
N GLU A 171 21.01 -15.58 12.10
CA GLU A 171 21.31 -14.96 13.37
C GLU A 171 21.92 -13.58 13.17
N GLY A 172 21.58 -12.65 14.06
CA GLY A 172 22.02 -11.27 13.97
C GLY A 172 21.23 -10.35 14.90
N THR A 173 21.59 -9.10 14.91
CA THR A 173 20.99 -8.10 15.81
C THR A 173 20.17 -7.05 15.06
N GLY A 174 18.98 -6.77 15.59
CA GLY A 174 18.16 -5.65 15.15
C GLY A 174 17.79 -5.72 13.66
N LEU A 175 17.95 -4.61 12.97
CA LEU A 175 17.61 -4.45 11.54
C LEU A 175 18.71 -4.98 10.60
N ASN A 176 19.88 -5.32 11.12
CA ASN A 176 20.95 -5.93 10.35
C ASN A 176 20.78 -7.45 10.17
N LYS A 177 19.76 -8.05 10.80
CA LYS A 177 19.38 -9.43 10.50
C LYS A 177 19.11 -9.59 9.02
N LYS A 178 19.49 -10.74 8.47
CA LYS A 178 19.25 -11.09 7.07
C LYS A 178 18.25 -12.22 6.96
N ILE A 179 17.63 -12.34 5.81
CA ILE A 179 17.00 -13.57 5.37
C ILE A 179 17.90 -14.19 4.30
N ILE A 180 17.99 -15.52 4.28
CA ILE A 180 18.65 -16.28 3.23
C ILE A 180 17.55 -16.94 2.42
N ILE A 181 17.39 -16.50 1.17
CA ILE A 181 16.37 -17.05 0.26
C ILE A 181 16.90 -18.38 -0.27
N ASN A 182 16.10 -19.44 -0.16
CA ASN A 182 16.50 -20.73 -0.66
C ASN A 182 16.59 -20.73 -2.20
N ASN A 183 17.62 -21.33 -2.78
CA ASN A 183 17.89 -21.29 -4.23
C ASN A 183 16.74 -21.84 -5.07
N SER A 184 16.10 -22.93 -4.65
CA SER A 184 14.96 -23.51 -5.38
C SER A 184 13.75 -22.55 -5.35
N TRP A 185 13.49 -21.92 -4.19
CA TRP A 185 12.46 -20.89 -4.07
C TRP A 185 12.81 -19.62 -4.85
N ARG A 186 14.09 -19.22 -4.87
CA ARG A 186 14.54 -18.08 -5.65
C ARG A 186 14.27 -18.27 -7.13
N ASN A 187 14.62 -19.43 -7.68
CA ASN A 187 14.33 -19.77 -9.08
C ASN A 187 12.83 -19.75 -9.35
N PHE A 188 12.03 -20.39 -8.48
CA PHE A 188 10.57 -20.36 -8.57
C PHE A 188 10.03 -18.92 -8.56
N PHE A 189 10.56 -18.04 -7.71
CA PHE A 189 10.16 -16.63 -7.65
C PHE A 189 10.51 -15.87 -8.93
N ILE A 190 11.69 -16.09 -9.48
CA ILE A 190 12.14 -15.44 -10.73
C ILE A 190 11.24 -15.87 -11.88
N ASP A 191 11.03 -17.16 -12.07
CA ASP A 191 10.27 -17.72 -13.18
C ASP A 191 8.77 -17.36 -13.12
N ASN A 192 8.23 -17.15 -11.90
CA ASN A 192 6.83 -16.84 -11.68
C ASN A 192 6.60 -15.42 -11.15
N MET A 193 7.56 -14.51 -11.31
CA MET A 193 7.56 -13.17 -10.72
C MET A 193 6.26 -12.39 -10.97
N VAL A 194 5.83 -12.33 -12.24
CA VAL A 194 4.63 -11.58 -12.64
C VAL A 194 3.37 -12.16 -11.98
N THR A 195 3.24 -13.49 -11.98
CA THR A 195 2.10 -14.19 -11.38
C THR A 195 2.05 -14.01 -9.87
N ILE A 196 3.17 -14.17 -9.18
CA ILE A 196 3.25 -14.03 -7.72
C ILE A 196 2.98 -12.60 -7.31
N ARG A 197 3.58 -11.61 -7.97
CA ARG A 197 3.32 -10.19 -7.66
C ARG A 197 1.88 -9.79 -7.98
N GLY A 198 1.31 -10.30 -9.06
CA GLY A 198 -0.11 -10.14 -9.39
C GLY A 198 -1.02 -10.69 -8.29
N TRP A 199 -0.74 -11.89 -7.80
CA TRP A 199 -1.46 -12.51 -6.67
C TRP A 199 -1.32 -11.69 -5.37
N ILE A 200 -0.10 -11.23 -5.01
CA ILE A 200 0.12 -10.36 -3.85
C ILE A 200 -0.70 -9.06 -4.00
N LYS A 201 -0.64 -8.43 -5.17
CA LYS A 201 -1.36 -7.18 -5.46
C LYS A 201 -2.88 -7.35 -5.31
N MET A 202 -3.44 -8.44 -5.82
CA MET A 202 -4.87 -8.75 -5.68
C MET A 202 -5.29 -8.99 -4.23
N LYS A 203 -4.51 -9.75 -3.46
CA LYS A 203 -4.77 -9.98 -2.03
C LYS A 203 -4.67 -8.68 -1.22
N LYS A 204 -3.63 -7.87 -1.48
CA LYS A 204 -3.42 -6.55 -0.87
C LYS A 204 -4.58 -5.60 -1.20
N LEU A 205 -4.98 -5.53 -2.47
CA LEU A 205 -6.09 -4.69 -2.91
C LEU A 205 -7.41 -5.03 -2.20
N LYS A 206 -7.78 -6.31 -2.17
CA LYS A 206 -8.98 -6.77 -1.47
C LYS A 206 -8.94 -6.38 0.01
N TYR A 207 -7.83 -6.67 0.69
CA TYR A 207 -7.66 -6.32 2.11
C TYR A 207 -7.81 -4.80 2.34
N LEU A 208 -7.15 -3.97 1.52
CA LEU A 208 -7.22 -2.51 1.67
C LEU A 208 -8.61 -1.96 1.35
N GLN A 209 -9.34 -2.55 0.39
CA GLN A 209 -10.72 -2.16 0.10
C GLN A 209 -11.64 -2.44 1.30
N ASP A 210 -11.47 -3.57 1.98
CA ASP A 210 -12.22 -3.91 3.20
C ASP A 210 -11.90 -2.95 4.36
N ARG A 211 -10.68 -2.38 4.41
CA ARG A 211 -10.28 -1.39 5.42
C ARG A 211 -10.71 0.05 5.10
N ASN A 212 -10.96 0.33 3.83
CA ASN A 212 -11.33 1.65 3.31
C ASN A 212 -12.62 1.55 2.46
N PRO A 213 -13.75 1.08 3.01
CA PRO A 213 -14.95 0.78 2.22
C PRO A 213 -15.55 2.02 1.53
N GLY A 214 -15.35 3.21 2.12
CA GLY A 214 -15.82 4.48 1.54
C GLY A 214 -14.89 5.08 0.49
N VAL A 215 -13.77 4.41 0.14
CA VAL A 215 -12.79 4.94 -0.81
C VAL A 215 -12.87 4.12 -2.11
N PRO A 216 -13.42 4.69 -3.19
CA PRO A 216 -13.46 4.02 -4.48
C PRO A 216 -12.09 4.00 -5.15
N GLY A 217 -11.89 3.05 -6.06
CA GLY A 217 -10.72 3.01 -6.93
C GLY A 217 -9.38 2.86 -6.21
N ILE A 218 -9.32 2.05 -5.14
CA ILE A 218 -8.07 1.84 -4.38
C ILE A 218 -6.91 1.36 -5.27
N ILE A 219 -7.20 0.64 -6.35
CA ILE A 219 -6.18 0.17 -7.30
C ILE A 219 -5.34 1.33 -7.87
N TYR A 220 -5.93 2.50 -8.07
CA TYR A 220 -5.27 3.71 -8.58
C TYR A 220 -4.56 4.53 -7.49
N LYS A 221 -4.72 4.13 -6.23
CA LYS A 221 -4.16 4.82 -5.06
C LYS A 221 -2.97 4.10 -4.44
N LEU A 222 -2.57 2.95 -5.00
CA LEU A 222 -1.45 2.18 -4.48
C LEU A 222 -0.10 2.66 -5.02
N GLU A 223 -0.08 3.16 -6.24
CA GLU A 223 1.13 3.60 -6.94
C GLU A 223 0.84 4.87 -7.74
N PRO A 224 1.78 5.85 -7.81
CA PRO A 224 1.63 7.01 -8.67
C PRO A 224 1.48 6.60 -10.14
N GLU A 225 0.52 7.17 -10.84
CA GLU A 225 0.42 7.00 -12.29
C GLU A 225 1.50 7.81 -13.00
N LYS A 226 2.29 7.15 -13.84
CA LYS A 226 3.45 7.77 -14.53
C LYS A 226 3.08 8.86 -15.54
N ASP A 227 1.83 8.88 -16.05
CA ASP A 227 1.40 9.75 -17.15
C ASP A 227 0.06 10.47 -16.87
N LYS A 228 -0.17 10.96 -15.65
CA LYS A 228 -1.39 11.68 -15.32
C LYS A 228 -1.45 13.09 -15.94
N LYS A 229 -1.82 13.18 -17.21
CA LYS A 229 -2.57 14.36 -17.68
C LYS A 229 -4.04 14.11 -17.36
N ARG A 230 -4.56 14.79 -16.32
CA ARG A 230 -6.00 14.77 -16.03
C ARG A 230 -6.75 15.25 -17.26
N ARG A 231 -7.63 14.40 -17.79
CA ARG A 231 -8.42 14.72 -19.00
C ARG A 231 -9.77 15.30 -18.61
N LEU A 232 -9.77 16.54 -18.11
CA LEU A 232 -10.99 17.25 -17.73
C LEU A 232 -11.74 17.86 -18.93
N GLU A 233 -11.28 17.61 -20.16
CA GLU A 233 -11.88 18.12 -21.38
C GLU A 233 -13.37 17.76 -21.55
N LYS A 234 -13.75 16.53 -21.15
CA LYS A 234 -15.15 16.10 -21.19
C LYS A 234 -16.03 16.87 -20.22
N ALA A 235 -15.53 17.10 -19.00
CA ALA A 235 -16.22 17.86 -18.00
C ALA A 235 -16.35 19.34 -18.44
N ARG A 236 -15.28 19.90 -19.00
CA ARG A 236 -15.33 21.28 -19.55
C ARG A 236 -16.37 21.39 -20.65
N LYS A 237 -16.38 20.50 -21.63
CA LYS A 237 -17.39 20.49 -22.69
C LYS A 237 -18.83 20.35 -22.17
N LEU A 238 -19.04 19.52 -21.13
CA LEU A 238 -20.35 19.40 -20.50
C LEU A 238 -20.77 20.74 -19.88
N TRP A 239 -19.91 21.36 -19.09
CA TRP A 239 -20.23 22.60 -18.42
C TRP A 239 -20.35 23.78 -19.37
N ASP A 240 -19.56 23.87 -20.46
CA ASP A 240 -19.73 24.85 -21.53
C ASP A 240 -21.13 24.73 -22.15
N CYS A 241 -21.58 23.50 -22.44
CA CYS A 241 -22.92 23.25 -22.97
C CYS A 241 -24.02 23.61 -21.96
N VAL A 242 -23.85 23.28 -20.67
CA VAL A 242 -24.81 23.64 -19.62
C VAL A 242 -24.92 25.16 -19.48
N MET A 243 -23.78 25.88 -19.50
CA MET A 243 -23.77 27.33 -19.45
C MET A 243 -24.47 27.96 -20.66
N GLU A 244 -24.24 27.45 -21.88
CA GLU A 244 -24.88 27.89 -23.10
C GLU A 244 -26.40 27.71 -23.05
N ILE A 245 -26.89 26.54 -22.59
CA ILE A 245 -28.34 26.26 -22.44
C ILE A 245 -28.98 27.20 -21.40
N ASN A 246 -28.25 27.55 -20.34
CA ASN A 246 -28.74 28.48 -19.30
C ASN A 246 -28.52 29.95 -19.64
N GLY A 247 -28.26 30.30 -20.91
CA GLY A 247 -28.10 31.71 -21.34
C GLY A 247 -26.84 32.40 -20.79
N GLY A 248 -25.85 31.63 -20.39
CA GLY A 248 -24.59 32.11 -19.81
C GLY A 248 -24.66 32.43 -18.31
N GLU A 249 -25.82 32.26 -17.69
CA GLU A 249 -25.98 32.46 -16.25
C GLU A 249 -25.61 31.22 -15.47
N PHE A 250 -24.44 31.24 -14.83
CA PHE A 250 -24.00 30.20 -13.92
C PHE A 250 -23.24 30.79 -12.73
N SER A 251 -23.39 30.23 -11.56
CA SER A 251 -22.75 30.71 -10.34
C SER A 251 -21.71 29.70 -9.83
N ASP A 252 -20.62 30.22 -9.29
CA ASP A 252 -19.62 29.46 -8.57
C ASP A 252 -20.23 28.79 -7.33
N ILE A 253 -20.04 27.48 -7.18
CA ILE A 253 -20.67 26.71 -6.11
C ILE A 253 -20.20 27.12 -4.71
N TYR A 254 -18.99 27.68 -4.59
CA TYR A 254 -18.44 28.07 -3.29
C TYR A 254 -18.80 29.50 -2.85
N SER A 255 -19.00 30.38 -3.79
CA SER A 255 -19.23 31.82 -3.50
C SER A 255 -20.59 32.34 -3.93
N ASN A 256 -21.38 31.57 -4.67
CA ASN A 256 -22.61 32.03 -5.37
C ASN A 256 -22.39 33.23 -6.30
N ALA A 257 -21.14 33.58 -6.59
CA ALA A 257 -20.85 34.68 -7.48
C ALA A 257 -20.94 34.26 -8.96
N PRO A 258 -21.42 35.11 -9.87
CA PRO A 258 -21.51 34.76 -11.29
C PRO A 258 -20.17 34.30 -11.86
N LEU A 259 -20.18 33.21 -12.63
CA LEU A 259 -19.09 32.74 -13.45
C LEU A 259 -19.19 33.35 -14.83
N ASN A 260 -18.57 34.52 -15.01
CA ASN A 260 -18.57 35.27 -16.27
C ASN A 260 -17.19 35.06 -16.93
N GLY A 261 -17.10 34.17 -17.94
CA GLY A 261 -15.87 33.95 -18.70
C GLY A 261 -15.02 32.73 -18.25
N GLU A 262 -13.76 32.94 -17.92
CA GLU A 262 -12.85 31.84 -17.59
C GLU A 262 -13.18 31.21 -16.22
N TYR A 263 -13.22 29.89 -16.19
CA TYR A 263 -13.42 29.08 -15.00
C TYR A 263 -12.50 27.86 -14.99
N ASP A 264 -12.23 27.35 -13.80
CA ASP A 264 -11.55 26.08 -13.61
C ASP A 264 -12.57 24.95 -13.39
N ILE A 265 -12.18 23.72 -13.67
CA ILE A 265 -12.91 22.54 -13.22
C ILE A 265 -12.24 22.04 -11.93
N ASP A 266 -12.99 22.08 -10.84
CA ASP A 266 -12.55 21.58 -9.54
C ASP A 266 -13.23 20.26 -9.19
N HIS A 267 -12.55 19.43 -8.40
CA HIS A 267 -13.14 18.27 -7.75
C HIS A 267 -13.81 18.75 -6.46
N PHE A 268 -15.12 18.71 -6.37
CA PHE A 268 -15.88 19.10 -5.17
C PHE A 268 -15.37 18.30 -3.95
N ILE A 269 -15.31 16.99 -4.05
CA ILE A 269 -14.53 16.14 -3.15
C ILE A 269 -13.13 16.04 -3.75
N PRO A 270 -12.06 16.52 -3.06
CA PRO A 270 -10.72 16.55 -3.62
C PRO A 270 -10.25 15.20 -4.15
N TRP A 271 -9.46 15.25 -5.23
CA TRP A 271 -8.88 14.07 -5.87
C TRP A 271 -8.20 13.09 -4.88
N SER A 272 -7.50 13.62 -3.88
CA SER A 272 -6.82 12.80 -2.86
C SER A 272 -7.77 11.87 -2.08
N TYR A 273 -9.07 12.18 -2.03
CA TYR A 273 -10.07 11.35 -1.35
C TYR A 273 -10.72 10.31 -2.27
N VAL A 274 -11.03 10.67 -3.52
CA VAL A 274 -11.83 9.81 -4.40
C VAL A 274 -11.07 9.29 -5.62
N ALA A 275 -10.00 9.96 -6.07
CA ALA A 275 -9.15 9.60 -7.22
C ALA A 275 -9.92 9.15 -8.47
N ASN A 276 -10.95 9.91 -8.84
CA ASN A 276 -11.69 9.70 -10.09
C ASN A 276 -12.13 11.05 -10.67
N ASP A 277 -12.33 11.07 -11.99
CA ASP A 277 -12.84 12.22 -12.75
C ASP A 277 -14.31 12.01 -13.11
N GLU A 278 -15.11 11.50 -12.18
CA GLU A 278 -16.55 11.34 -12.38
C GLU A 278 -17.25 12.70 -12.45
N LEU A 279 -18.16 12.86 -13.42
CA LEU A 279 -18.81 14.12 -13.72
C LEU A 279 -19.57 14.73 -12.53
N TRP A 280 -20.13 13.89 -11.66
CA TRP A 280 -20.83 14.35 -10.45
C TRP A 280 -19.92 15.07 -9.45
N ASN A 281 -18.61 14.85 -9.53
CA ASN A 281 -17.61 15.46 -8.63
C ASN A 281 -16.86 16.63 -9.27
N LEU A 282 -17.12 16.94 -10.54
CA LEU A 282 -16.42 17.95 -11.31
C LEU A 282 -17.31 19.17 -11.51
N VAL A 283 -16.96 20.27 -10.88
CA VAL A 283 -17.75 21.50 -10.86
C VAL A 283 -16.96 22.69 -11.41
N PRO A 284 -17.62 23.63 -12.12
CA PRO A 284 -16.98 24.86 -12.57
C PRO A 284 -16.86 25.82 -11.40
N VAL A 285 -15.67 26.39 -11.21
CA VAL A 285 -15.37 27.32 -10.11
C VAL A 285 -14.42 28.44 -10.56
N LYS A 286 -14.35 29.53 -9.80
CA LYS A 286 -13.32 30.55 -10.00
C LYS A 286 -11.94 30.03 -9.63
N GLY A 287 -10.92 30.29 -10.46
CA GLY A 287 -9.56 29.73 -10.26
C GLY A 287 -8.93 30.12 -8.92
N ASN A 288 -9.21 31.32 -8.40
CA ASN A 288 -8.75 31.74 -7.09
C ASN A 288 -9.39 30.95 -5.95
N LEU A 289 -10.64 30.53 -6.06
CA LEU A 289 -11.34 29.72 -5.06
C LEU A 289 -10.90 28.25 -5.14
N ASN A 290 -10.69 27.73 -6.35
CA ASN A 290 -10.07 26.43 -6.56
C ASN A 290 -8.71 26.34 -5.85
N SER A 291 -7.85 27.32 -6.07
CA SER A 291 -6.53 27.40 -5.43
C SER A 291 -6.63 27.52 -3.89
N ALA A 292 -7.57 28.31 -3.37
CA ALA A 292 -7.77 28.50 -1.93
C ALA A 292 -8.33 27.24 -1.25
N LYS A 293 -9.23 26.52 -1.92
CA LYS A 293 -9.80 25.27 -1.42
C LYS A 293 -8.74 24.16 -1.34
N ASN A 294 -7.90 24.03 -2.37
CA ASN A 294 -6.88 22.99 -2.44
C ASN A 294 -7.47 21.61 -2.09
N ASN A 295 -6.82 20.84 -1.21
CA ASN A 295 -7.23 19.52 -0.74
C ASN A 295 -8.22 19.54 0.45
N ARG A 296 -8.89 20.65 0.72
CA ARG A 296 -9.89 20.74 1.81
C ARG A 296 -11.24 20.22 1.35
N LEU A 297 -11.88 19.42 2.20
CA LEU A 297 -13.29 19.07 1.99
C LEU A 297 -14.16 20.30 2.23
N PRO A 298 -15.14 20.58 1.34
CA PRO A 298 -16.16 21.59 1.60
C PRO A 298 -16.94 21.26 2.87
N GLN A 299 -17.35 22.29 3.61
CA GLN A 299 -18.23 22.10 4.78
C GLN A 299 -19.62 21.74 4.29
N TRP A 300 -20.12 20.58 4.65
CA TRP A 300 -21.38 20.02 4.18
C TRP A 300 -22.57 20.96 4.37
N GLU A 301 -22.65 21.60 5.53
CA GLU A 301 -23.75 22.51 5.90
C GLU A 301 -23.91 23.68 4.93
N ASN A 302 -22.83 24.09 4.26
CA ASN A 302 -22.84 25.22 3.36
C ASN A 302 -23.33 24.88 1.95
N TYR A 303 -23.35 23.60 1.58
CA TYR A 303 -23.54 23.17 0.18
C TYR A 303 -24.69 22.18 -0.02
N TYR A 304 -25.30 21.68 1.07
CA TYR A 304 -26.36 20.67 1.01
C TYR A 304 -27.59 21.11 0.21
N GLY A 305 -27.92 22.40 0.20
CA GLY A 305 -29.06 22.96 -0.54
C GLY A 305 -28.80 23.22 -2.03
N GLY A 306 -27.58 23.08 -2.52
CA GLY A 306 -27.16 23.33 -3.90
C GLY A 306 -26.95 22.08 -4.75
N PHE A 307 -27.11 20.91 -4.15
CA PHE A 307 -27.13 19.61 -4.78
C PHE A 307 -28.57 19.10 -4.85
#